data_213fce620a6ad16be2aa7adbfb71bdac
#
_entry.id   213fce620a6ad16be2aa7adbfb71bdac
#
_cell.length_a   1.000
_cell.length_b   1.000
_cell.length_c   1.000
_cell.angle_alpha   90.00
_cell.angle_beta   90.00
_cell.angle_gamma   90.00
#
_symmetry.space_group_name_H-M   'P 1'
#
loop_
_entity.id
_entity.type
_entity.pdbx_description
1 polymer ?
#
loop_
_entity_poly.entity_id
_entity_poly.type
_entity_poly.pdbx_seq_one_letter_code
_entity_poly.pdbx_strand_id
1 'polypeptide(L)'
;MSKKKILMLIGDYVEDYEVMVAFQALLMVGHTVHAVCPKKKSGEFVRTCIHDFEGDQSYTEKLGHNFQLNFTFDDVKAEDYDAVIIPGGRAVEYIRLNPRVLDMVRHFDKAKKPIASICHGAQLLAAAGALEGRKCSAYPGTSVEVTLAKGTYVDLPMDQAITDGNLVSGPAWPALNAWLAQFLKVLGTRIEP
;
A
#
# COMPACT_ATOMS: atom_id res chain seq x y z
N MET A 1 3.52 -14.06 -19.52
CA MET A 1 3.84 -13.42 -18.21
C MET A 1 3.62 -14.39 -17.06
N SER A 2 4.48 -14.41 -16.04
CA SER A 2 4.21 -15.22 -14.86
C SER A 2 3.21 -14.48 -13.95
N LYS A 3 2.09 -15.14 -13.64
CA LYS A 3 1.12 -14.68 -12.66
C LYS A 3 1.81 -14.47 -11.31
N LYS A 4 1.64 -13.31 -10.69
CA LYS A 4 2.17 -12.99 -9.35
C LYS A 4 1.10 -13.13 -8.29
N LYS A 5 1.52 -13.50 -7.09
CA LYS A 5 0.67 -13.56 -5.89
C LYS A 5 1.04 -12.38 -5.00
N ILE A 6 0.11 -11.45 -4.83
CA ILE A 6 0.33 -10.17 -4.17
C ILE A 6 -0.46 -10.14 -2.86
N LEU A 7 0.20 -9.78 -1.77
CA LEU A 7 -0.43 -9.54 -0.47
C LEU A 7 -0.85 -8.07 -0.40
N MET A 8 -2.12 -7.81 -0.05
CA MET A 8 -2.63 -6.46 0.20
C MET A 8 -2.98 -6.33 1.68
N LEU A 9 -2.26 -5.44 2.38
CA LEU A 9 -2.45 -5.20 3.82
C LEU A 9 -3.38 -4.00 4.00
N ILE A 10 -4.58 -4.24 4.53
CA ILE A 10 -5.61 -3.22 4.72
C ILE A 10 -6.29 -3.33 6.09
N GLY A 11 -7.11 -2.35 6.42
CA GLY A 11 -7.89 -2.30 7.65
C GLY A 11 -9.11 -1.40 7.49
N ASP A 12 -9.91 -1.26 8.55
CA ASP A 12 -11.03 -0.31 8.54
C ASP A 12 -10.51 1.12 8.33
N TYR A 13 -11.21 1.88 7.48
CA TYR A 13 -10.86 3.22 7.03
C TYR A 13 -9.59 3.27 6.15
N VAL A 14 -9.34 2.20 5.37
CA VAL A 14 -8.44 2.26 4.21
C VAL A 14 -9.02 3.22 3.17
N GLU A 15 -8.16 3.97 2.47
CA GLU A 15 -8.64 4.88 1.42
C GLU A 15 -9.30 4.11 0.28
N ASP A 16 -10.49 4.58 -0.15
CA ASP A 16 -11.40 3.88 -1.06
C ASP A 16 -10.78 3.62 -2.44
N TYR A 17 -10.30 4.66 -3.11
CA TYR A 17 -9.65 4.50 -4.41
C TYR A 17 -8.37 3.69 -4.34
N GLU A 18 -7.57 3.89 -3.30
CA GLU A 18 -6.28 3.21 -3.16
C GLU A 18 -6.44 1.70 -3.00
N VAL A 19 -7.49 1.24 -2.33
CA VAL A 19 -7.79 -0.20 -2.23
C VAL A 19 -8.54 -0.71 -3.46
N MET A 20 -9.60 -0.04 -3.89
CA MET A 20 -10.49 -0.54 -4.95
C MET A 20 -9.80 -0.58 -6.31
N VAL A 21 -9.19 0.52 -6.72
CA VAL A 21 -8.52 0.62 -8.02
C VAL A 21 -7.32 -0.30 -8.08
N ALA A 22 -6.48 -0.31 -7.03
CA ALA A 22 -5.31 -1.17 -7.01
C ALA A 22 -5.68 -2.65 -7.04
N PHE A 23 -6.67 -3.08 -6.26
CA PHE A 23 -7.13 -4.45 -6.24
C PHE A 23 -7.64 -4.90 -7.63
N GLN A 24 -8.53 -4.11 -8.23
CA GLN A 24 -9.14 -4.43 -9.51
C GLN A 24 -8.13 -4.39 -10.66
N ALA A 25 -7.24 -3.40 -10.70
CA ALA A 25 -6.21 -3.28 -11.74
C ALA A 25 -5.24 -4.47 -11.73
N LEU A 26 -4.81 -4.91 -10.53
CA LEU A 26 -3.91 -6.06 -10.42
C LEU A 26 -4.59 -7.37 -10.82
N LEU A 27 -5.88 -7.55 -10.50
CA LEU A 27 -6.67 -8.68 -10.99
C LEU A 27 -6.87 -8.62 -12.50
N MET A 28 -7.16 -7.45 -13.05
CA MET A 28 -7.37 -7.24 -14.51
C MET A 28 -6.16 -7.68 -15.33
N VAL A 29 -4.94 -7.43 -14.83
CA VAL A 29 -3.71 -7.87 -15.51
C VAL A 29 -3.30 -9.30 -15.17
N GLY A 30 -4.17 -10.08 -14.51
CA GLY A 30 -4.03 -11.52 -14.31
C GLY A 30 -3.28 -11.95 -13.05
N HIS A 31 -2.94 -11.02 -12.13
CA HIS A 31 -2.34 -11.38 -10.85
C HIS A 31 -3.37 -11.94 -9.86
N THR A 32 -2.89 -12.63 -8.83
CA THR A 32 -3.71 -12.98 -7.66
C THR A 32 -3.44 -11.97 -6.56
N VAL A 33 -4.48 -11.36 -6.00
CA VAL A 33 -4.36 -10.44 -4.87
C VAL A 33 -5.13 -11.01 -3.69
N HIS A 34 -4.46 -11.17 -2.55
CA HIS A 34 -5.08 -11.51 -1.28
C HIS A 34 -5.12 -10.28 -0.39
N ALA A 35 -6.31 -9.73 -0.21
CA ALA A 35 -6.56 -8.60 0.66
C ALA A 35 -6.94 -9.11 2.06
N VAL A 36 -6.17 -8.69 3.06
CA VAL A 36 -6.29 -9.17 4.43
C VAL A 36 -6.30 -8.02 5.44
N CYS A 37 -6.99 -8.24 6.55
CA CYS A 37 -7.05 -7.32 7.69
C CYS A 37 -6.78 -8.10 8.97
N PRO A 38 -5.90 -7.61 9.89
CA PRO A 38 -5.70 -8.25 11.18
C PRO A 38 -7.01 -8.51 11.92
N LYS A 39 -7.14 -9.69 12.52
CA LYS A 39 -8.33 -10.16 13.26
C LYS A 39 -9.60 -10.37 12.41
N LYS A 40 -9.51 -10.29 11.08
CA LYS A 40 -10.64 -10.56 10.18
C LYS A 40 -10.35 -11.76 9.26
N LYS A 41 -11.44 -12.39 8.82
CA LYS A 41 -11.42 -13.57 7.95
C LYS A 41 -11.90 -13.24 6.53
N SER A 42 -11.63 -14.14 5.61
CA SER A 42 -12.21 -14.10 4.26
C SER A 42 -13.73 -14.01 4.32
N GLY A 43 -14.31 -13.14 3.49
CA GLY A 43 -15.74 -12.86 3.44
C GLY A 43 -16.20 -11.72 4.35
N GLU A 44 -15.43 -11.34 5.38
CA GLU A 44 -15.71 -10.17 6.20
C GLU A 44 -15.38 -8.87 5.43
N PHE A 45 -15.89 -7.76 5.94
CA PHE A 45 -15.73 -6.45 5.31
C PHE A 45 -14.83 -5.53 6.14
N VAL A 46 -14.10 -4.65 5.45
CA VAL A 46 -13.53 -3.43 6.01
C VAL A 46 -14.29 -2.23 5.43
N ARG A 47 -14.53 -1.22 6.25
CA ARG A 47 -15.04 0.07 5.79
C ARG A 47 -13.91 0.82 5.10
N THR A 48 -14.22 1.47 3.99
CA THR A 48 -13.29 2.40 3.36
C THR A 48 -13.61 3.83 3.74
N CYS A 49 -12.69 4.75 3.50
CA CYS A 49 -12.91 6.18 3.61
C CYS A 49 -12.49 6.87 2.30
N ILE A 50 -13.17 7.96 1.98
CA ILE A 50 -12.84 8.82 0.85
C ILE A 50 -12.14 10.05 1.41
N HIS A 51 -10.92 10.29 0.96
CA HIS A 51 -10.14 11.47 1.28
C HIS A 51 -10.11 12.43 0.10
N ASP A 52 -10.72 13.61 0.27
CA ASP A 52 -10.75 14.67 -0.74
C ASP A 52 -9.88 15.86 -0.32
N PHE A 53 -9.23 16.50 -1.30
CA PHE A 53 -8.38 17.68 -1.13
C PHE A 53 -9.17 18.91 -1.58
N GLU A 54 -9.94 19.49 -0.64
CA GLU A 54 -10.91 20.58 -0.93
C GLU A 54 -10.34 21.98 -0.66
N GLY A 55 -9.02 22.10 -0.41
CA GLY A 55 -8.31 23.37 -0.22
C GLY A 55 -7.96 23.68 1.24
N ASP A 56 -8.39 22.87 2.17
CA ASP A 56 -7.97 22.95 3.58
C ASP A 56 -6.51 22.51 3.77
N GLN A 57 -5.95 22.77 4.94
CA GLN A 57 -4.58 22.35 5.27
C GLN A 57 -4.43 20.82 5.34
N SER A 58 -5.53 20.09 5.38
CA SER A 58 -5.59 18.64 5.43
C SER A 58 -6.64 18.15 4.43
N TYR A 59 -7.00 16.89 4.50
CA TYR A 59 -8.03 16.27 3.68
C TYR A 59 -9.34 16.17 4.47
N THR A 60 -10.47 16.12 3.75
CA THR A 60 -11.75 15.71 4.32
C THR A 60 -11.83 14.19 4.36
N GLU A 61 -12.63 13.63 5.27
CA GLU A 61 -12.89 12.19 5.34
C GLU A 61 -14.40 11.93 5.28
N LYS A 62 -14.82 11.13 4.31
CA LYS A 62 -16.19 10.63 4.16
C LYS A 62 -16.18 9.10 4.15
N LEU A 63 -17.27 8.44 4.52
CA LEU A 63 -17.40 7.00 4.37
C LEU A 63 -17.45 6.65 2.89
N GLY A 64 -16.62 5.69 2.50
CA GLY A 64 -16.62 5.07 1.18
C GLY A 64 -17.43 3.76 1.16
N HIS A 65 -17.05 2.86 0.28
CA HIS A 65 -17.67 1.54 0.14
C HIS A 65 -17.22 0.58 1.26
N ASN A 66 -17.86 -0.57 1.34
CA ASN A 66 -17.35 -1.70 2.10
C ASN A 66 -16.53 -2.60 1.16
N PHE A 67 -15.28 -2.85 1.51
CA PHE A 67 -14.41 -3.76 0.77
C PHE A 67 -14.48 -5.15 1.41
N GLN A 68 -14.82 -6.17 0.62
CA GLN A 68 -14.87 -7.56 1.09
C GLN A 68 -13.48 -8.20 1.03
N LEU A 69 -13.00 -8.70 2.16
CA LEU A 69 -11.76 -9.45 2.25
C LEU A 69 -11.91 -10.80 1.53
N ASN A 70 -10.91 -11.18 0.76
CA ASN A 70 -10.90 -12.43 0.01
C ASN A 70 -9.92 -13.47 0.56
N PHE A 71 -9.23 -13.16 1.67
CA PHE A 71 -8.33 -14.09 2.35
C PHE A 71 -8.31 -13.82 3.86
N THR A 72 -8.04 -14.88 4.65
CA THR A 72 -7.98 -14.80 6.12
C THR A 72 -6.59 -14.36 6.56
N PHE A 73 -6.50 -13.34 7.43
CA PHE A 73 -5.22 -12.81 7.89
C PHE A 73 -4.35 -13.87 8.57
N ASP A 74 -4.96 -14.74 9.39
CA ASP A 74 -4.22 -15.74 10.16
C ASP A 74 -3.62 -16.86 9.29
N ASP A 75 -4.09 -17.03 8.05
CA ASP A 75 -3.59 -18.02 7.11
C ASP A 75 -2.46 -17.48 6.19
N VAL A 76 -2.09 -16.19 6.34
CA VAL A 76 -1.03 -15.59 5.53
C VAL A 76 0.34 -16.13 5.93
N LYS A 77 1.09 -16.60 4.95
CA LYS A 77 2.53 -16.85 5.03
C LYS A 77 3.22 -15.93 4.05
N ALA A 78 4.02 -14.97 4.54
CA ALA A 78 4.60 -13.92 3.71
C ALA A 78 5.54 -14.46 2.61
N GLU A 79 6.17 -15.61 2.86
CA GLU A 79 7.03 -16.32 1.91
C GLU A 79 6.29 -16.77 0.64
N ASP A 80 4.98 -17.04 0.73
CA ASP A 80 4.15 -17.50 -0.39
C ASP A 80 3.78 -16.39 -1.38
N TYR A 81 4.17 -15.14 -1.11
CA TYR A 81 3.82 -13.99 -1.93
C TYR A 81 5.02 -13.42 -2.65
N ASP A 82 4.80 -12.95 -3.87
CA ASP A 82 5.80 -12.29 -4.72
C ASP A 82 6.00 -10.82 -4.36
N ALA A 83 4.97 -10.16 -3.83
CA ALA A 83 4.97 -8.72 -3.55
C ALA A 83 3.95 -8.36 -2.46
N VAL A 84 4.10 -7.16 -1.89
CA VAL A 84 3.13 -6.55 -0.96
C VAL A 84 2.70 -5.17 -1.46
N ILE A 85 1.42 -4.86 -1.26
CA ILE A 85 0.83 -3.56 -1.53
C ILE A 85 0.16 -3.01 -0.27
N ILE A 86 0.39 -1.74 0.01
CA ILE A 86 -0.01 -1.04 1.23
C ILE A 86 -0.73 0.25 0.84
N PRO A 87 -2.06 0.21 0.67
CA PRO A 87 -2.87 1.41 0.54
C PRO A 87 -2.84 2.26 1.82
N GLY A 88 -3.20 3.52 1.70
CA GLY A 88 -3.24 4.44 2.83
C GLY A 88 -4.59 4.50 3.54
N GLY A 89 -5.04 5.72 3.78
CA GLY A 89 -6.11 5.98 4.73
C GLY A 89 -5.64 5.80 6.18
N ARG A 90 -6.48 6.08 7.16
CA ARG A 90 -6.10 5.96 8.57
C ARG A 90 -6.07 4.52 9.10
N ALA A 91 -6.47 3.53 8.29
CA ALA A 91 -6.29 2.11 8.61
C ALA A 91 -4.86 1.77 9.03
N VAL A 92 -3.89 2.41 8.39
CA VAL A 92 -2.45 2.18 8.62
C VAL A 92 -2.04 2.56 10.05
N GLU A 93 -2.63 3.61 10.63
CA GLU A 93 -2.36 4.02 12.01
C GLU A 93 -2.61 2.89 13.02
N TYR A 94 -3.57 2.02 12.72
CA TYR A 94 -3.96 0.92 13.58
C TYR A 94 -3.25 -0.39 13.23
N ILE A 95 -3.18 -0.78 11.94
CA ILE A 95 -2.59 -2.07 11.56
C ILE A 95 -1.08 -2.12 11.83
N ARG A 96 -0.38 -0.97 11.83
CA ARG A 96 1.03 -0.88 12.20
C ARG A 96 1.34 -1.24 13.66
N LEU A 97 0.32 -1.33 14.51
CA LEU A 97 0.47 -1.79 15.89
C LEU A 97 0.53 -3.32 16.00
N ASN A 98 0.22 -4.04 14.93
CA ASN A 98 0.24 -5.50 14.92
C ASN A 98 1.65 -6.01 14.54
N PRO A 99 2.36 -6.71 15.45
CA PRO A 99 3.73 -7.15 15.19
C PRO A 99 3.85 -8.08 13.99
N ARG A 100 2.84 -8.93 13.74
CA ARG A 100 2.83 -9.83 12.57
C ARG A 100 2.73 -9.08 11.25
N VAL A 101 2.00 -7.95 11.21
CA VAL A 101 1.96 -7.08 10.03
C VAL A 101 3.35 -6.48 9.77
N LEU A 102 4.03 -6.01 10.82
CA LEU A 102 5.38 -5.47 10.71
C LEU A 102 6.38 -6.56 10.22
N ASP A 103 6.26 -7.78 10.73
CA ASP A 103 7.12 -8.89 10.32
C ASP A 103 6.89 -9.28 8.85
N MET A 104 5.66 -9.24 8.36
CA MET A 104 5.36 -9.42 6.94
C MET A 104 6.07 -8.35 6.09
N VAL A 105 5.97 -7.07 6.45
CA VAL A 105 6.65 -5.99 5.71
C VAL A 105 8.16 -6.17 5.73
N ARG A 106 8.74 -6.49 6.88
CA ARG A 106 10.18 -6.78 7.02
C ARG A 106 10.62 -7.95 6.14
N HIS A 107 9.77 -8.98 5.99
CA HIS A 107 10.05 -10.10 5.09
C HIS A 107 10.24 -9.63 3.64
N PHE A 108 9.30 -8.83 3.11
CA PHE A 108 9.38 -8.32 1.74
C PHE A 108 10.61 -7.42 1.55
N ASP A 109 10.90 -6.55 2.51
CA ASP A 109 12.06 -5.67 2.44
C ASP A 109 13.38 -6.45 2.45
N LYS A 110 13.55 -7.38 3.38
CA LYS A 110 14.76 -8.24 3.47
C LYS A 110 14.94 -9.12 2.24
N ALA A 111 13.85 -9.68 1.73
CA ALA A 111 13.88 -10.53 0.54
C ALA A 111 13.97 -9.74 -0.78
N LYS A 112 14.01 -8.40 -0.71
CA LYS A 112 13.99 -7.50 -1.88
C LYS A 112 12.83 -7.77 -2.84
N LYS A 113 11.73 -8.29 -2.31
CA LYS A 113 10.48 -8.47 -3.06
C LYS A 113 9.83 -7.09 -3.27
N PRO A 114 9.09 -6.88 -4.38
CA PRO A 114 8.40 -5.63 -4.66
C PRO A 114 7.46 -5.19 -3.53
N ILE A 115 7.57 -3.92 -3.15
CA ILE A 115 6.71 -3.25 -2.17
C ILE A 115 6.09 -2.04 -2.85
N ALA A 116 4.77 -1.91 -2.81
CA ALA A 116 4.07 -0.70 -3.23
C ALA A 116 3.38 -0.07 -2.03
N SER A 117 3.63 1.22 -1.79
CA SER A 117 3.04 1.99 -0.69
C SER A 117 2.54 3.33 -1.19
N ILE A 118 1.38 3.76 -0.75
CA ILE A 118 0.81 5.05 -1.17
C ILE A 118 0.22 5.78 0.04
N CYS A 119 0.21 7.11 -0.01
CA CYS A 119 -0.45 7.95 0.98
C CYS A 119 0.11 7.69 2.41
N HIS A 120 -0.75 7.33 3.34
CA HIS A 120 -0.37 6.98 4.71
C HIS A 120 0.33 5.62 4.84
N GLY A 121 0.39 4.82 3.77
CA GLY A 121 1.08 3.52 3.77
C GLY A 121 2.54 3.60 4.22
N ALA A 122 3.20 4.75 4.03
CA ALA A 122 4.56 4.99 4.50
C ALA A 122 4.71 4.84 6.04
N GLN A 123 3.65 5.09 6.81
CA GLN A 123 3.66 4.90 8.27
C GLN A 123 3.92 3.44 8.65
N LEU A 124 3.38 2.49 7.87
CA LEU A 124 3.63 1.08 8.09
C LEU A 124 5.07 0.69 7.75
N LEU A 125 5.62 1.25 6.67
CA LEU A 125 7.02 1.07 6.30
C LEU A 125 7.97 1.64 7.35
N ALA A 126 7.66 2.84 7.88
CA ALA A 126 8.42 3.48 8.96
C ALA A 126 8.43 2.61 10.23
N ALA A 127 7.25 2.14 10.65
CA ALA A 127 7.12 1.27 11.83
C ALA A 127 7.82 -0.08 11.68
N ALA A 128 7.90 -0.60 10.45
CA ALA A 128 8.62 -1.84 10.15
C ALA A 128 10.14 -1.64 10.05
N GLY A 129 10.64 -0.39 10.00
CA GLY A 129 12.06 -0.09 9.77
C GLY A 129 12.51 -0.29 8.31
N ALA A 130 11.58 -0.24 7.36
CA ALA A 130 11.82 -0.54 5.95
C ALA A 130 12.14 0.72 5.11
N LEU A 131 12.39 1.88 5.75
CA LEU A 131 12.70 3.15 5.06
C LEU A 131 14.14 3.62 5.22
N GLU A 132 14.94 2.99 6.08
CA GLU A 132 16.33 3.44 6.31
C GLU A 132 17.14 3.45 5.01
N GLY A 133 17.68 4.64 4.68
CA GLY A 133 18.48 4.87 3.48
C GLY A 133 17.70 4.89 2.16
N ARG A 134 16.36 4.87 2.19
CA ARG A 134 15.51 4.80 0.99
C ARG A 134 14.81 6.13 0.71
N LYS A 135 14.53 6.38 -0.58
CA LYS A 135 13.66 7.45 -1.03
C LYS A 135 12.21 6.97 -0.98
N CYS A 136 11.34 7.80 -0.40
CA CYS A 136 9.91 7.49 -0.29
C CYS A 136 9.08 8.76 -0.48
N SER A 137 8.10 8.70 -1.37
CA SER A 137 7.02 9.68 -1.41
C SER A 137 5.81 9.14 -0.65
N ALA A 138 5.08 10.04 -0.01
CA ALA A 138 3.94 9.73 0.83
C ALA A 138 3.03 10.95 0.95
N TYR A 139 1.87 10.80 1.59
CA TYR A 139 1.06 11.95 1.95
C TYR A 139 1.92 12.97 2.74
N PRO A 140 1.89 14.27 2.37
CA PRO A 140 2.80 15.26 2.96
C PRO A 140 2.81 15.29 4.49
N GLY A 141 1.66 15.07 5.12
CA GLY A 141 1.55 14.99 6.58
C GLY A 141 2.35 13.84 7.22
N THR A 142 2.74 12.81 6.44
CA THR A 142 3.55 11.67 6.91
C THR A 142 5.05 11.81 6.60
N SER A 143 5.47 12.95 6.04
CA SER A 143 6.88 13.23 5.70
C SER A 143 7.82 13.16 6.92
N VAL A 144 7.31 13.58 8.08
CA VAL A 144 8.04 13.53 9.35
C VAL A 144 8.36 12.08 9.74
N GLU A 145 7.41 11.17 9.59
CA GLU A 145 7.61 9.74 9.90
C GLU A 145 8.62 9.09 8.96
N VAL A 146 8.60 9.44 7.67
CA VAL A 146 9.62 8.99 6.70
C VAL A 146 11.01 9.42 7.15
N THR A 147 11.15 10.69 7.54
CA THR A 147 12.44 11.26 8.00
C THR A 147 12.91 10.63 9.33
N LEU A 148 12.01 10.48 10.30
CA LEU A 148 12.32 9.83 11.58
C LEU A 148 12.74 8.37 11.40
N ALA A 149 12.19 7.69 10.40
CA ALA A 149 12.58 6.33 10.01
C ALA A 149 13.88 6.29 9.18
N LYS A 150 14.63 7.40 9.11
CA LYS A 150 15.90 7.57 8.36
C LYS A 150 15.72 7.39 6.84
N GLY A 151 14.53 7.57 6.32
CA GLY A 151 14.26 7.67 4.89
C GLY A 151 14.46 9.10 4.39
N THR A 152 14.57 9.24 3.07
CA THR A 152 14.53 10.53 2.38
C THR A 152 13.13 10.75 1.83
N TYR A 153 12.39 11.68 2.43
CA TYR A 153 11.09 12.07 1.88
C TYR A 153 11.28 12.79 0.54
N VAL A 154 10.54 12.37 -0.47
CA VAL A 154 10.52 13.00 -1.79
C VAL A 154 9.16 13.64 -1.99
N ASP A 155 9.15 14.96 -1.97
CA ASP A 155 7.97 15.76 -2.27
C ASP A 155 7.69 15.70 -3.78
N LEU A 156 6.57 15.09 -4.15
CA LEU A 156 6.14 14.92 -5.54
C LEU A 156 4.80 15.62 -5.78
N PRO A 157 4.54 16.05 -7.01
CA PRO A 157 3.17 16.36 -7.44
C PRO A 157 2.22 15.19 -7.09
N MET A 158 0.98 15.52 -6.71
CA MET A 158 0.01 14.56 -6.19
C MET A 158 -0.33 13.41 -7.17
N ASP A 159 -0.06 13.58 -8.47
CA ASP A 159 -0.31 12.63 -9.54
C ASP A 159 0.93 11.81 -9.96
N GLN A 160 2.04 11.95 -9.23
CA GLN A 160 3.30 11.27 -9.55
C GLN A 160 3.67 10.22 -8.51
N ALA A 161 4.55 9.30 -8.90
CA ALA A 161 5.10 8.26 -8.05
C ALA A 161 6.60 8.10 -8.28
N ILE A 162 7.30 7.49 -7.32
CA ILE A 162 8.73 7.20 -7.41
C ILE A 162 9.00 5.73 -7.14
N THR A 163 10.01 5.21 -7.84
CA THR A 163 10.59 3.89 -7.57
C THR A 163 12.00 4.04 -7.01
N ASP A 164 12.25 3.40 -5.88
CA ASP A 164 13.57 3.25 -5.27
C ASP A 164 13.86 1.75 -5.05
N GLY A 165 14.61 1.16 -5.98
CA GLY A 165 14.87 -0.28 -5.99
C GLY A 165 13.57 -1.09 -6.11
N ASN A 166 13.23 -1.85 -5.07
CA ASN A 166 12.01 -2.65 -5.00
C ASN A 166 10.81 -1.91 -4.36
N LEU A 167 10.97 -0.67 -3.91
CA LEU A 167 9.90 0.16 -3.34
C LEU A 167 9.34 1.11 -4.39
N VAL A 168 8.03 1.07 -4.56
CA VAL A 168 7.26 2.06 -5.33
C VAL A 168 6.38 2.83 -4.37
N SER A 169 6.47 4.16 -4.37
CA SER A 169 5.71 4.99 -3.45
C SER A 169 5.12 6.22 -4.13
N GLY A 170 4.02 6.73 -3.57
CA GLY A 170 3.30 7.90 -4.08
C GLY A 170 2.56 8.67 -2.99
N PRO A 171 2.20 9.95 -3.25
CA PRO A 171 1.63 10.83 -2.24
C PRO A 171 0.18 10.50 -1.87
N ALA A 172 -0.69 10.21 -2.82
CA ALA A 172 -2.10 9.95 -2.57
C ALA A 172 -2.80 9.35 -3.81
N TRP A 173 -4.10 9.08 -3.71
CA TRP A 173 -4.90 8.47 -4.78
C TRP A 173 -4.80 9.14 -6.17
N PRO A 174 -4.53 10.45 -6.35
CA PRO A 174 -4.32 10.99 -7.70
C PRO A 174 -3.12 10.37 -8.42
N ALA A 175 -2.14 9.84 -7.66
CA ALA A 175 -0.96 9.18 -8.22
C ALA A 175 -1.21 7.73 -8.67
N LEU A 176 -2.39 7.16 -8.50
CA LEU A 176 -2.66 5.73 -8.73
C LEU A 176 -2.20 5.23 -10.10
N ASN A 177 -2.40 6.03 -11.16
CA ASN A 177 -1.95 5.64 -12.51
C ASN A 177 -0.43 5.47 -12.58
N ALA A 178 0.32 6.47 -12.11
CA ALA A 178 1.79 6.46 -12.11
C ALA A 178 2.34 5.37 -11.17
N TRP A 179 1.73 5.25 -10.00
CA TRP A 179 2.10 4.29 -8.96
C TRP A 179 1.91 2.85 -9.42
N LEU A 180 0.72 2.51 -9.95
CA LEU A 180 0.44 1.17 -10.45
C LEU A 180 1.30 0.83 -11.67
N ALA A 181 1.50 1.78 -12.60
CA ALA A 181 2.37 1.56 -13.76
C ALA A 181 3.81 1.23 -13.34
N GLN A 182 4.37 1.96 -12.36
CA GLN A 182 5.69 1.67 -11.82
C GLN A 182 5.72 0.34 -11.05
N PHE A 183 4.68 0.03 -10.28
CA PHE A 183 4.60 -1.24 -9.55
C PHE A 183 4.54 -2.44 -10.51
N LEU A 184 3.73 -2.38 -11.55
CA LEU A 184 3.66 -3.42 -12.59
C LEU A 184 5.01 -3.62 -13.28
N LYS A 185 5.75 -2.53 -13.53
CA LYS A 185 7.11 -2.61 -14.08
C LYS A 185 8.07 -3.34 -13.13
N VAL A 186 8.04 -3.04 -11.83
CA VAL A 186 8.87 -3.72 -10.82
C VAL A 186 8.47 -5.19 -10.66
N LEU A 187 7.19 -5.53 -10.82
CA LEU A 187 6.70 -6.91 -10.87
C LEU A 187 7.15 -7.68 -12.12
N GLY A 188 7.70 -6.99 -13.13
CA GLY A 188 8.03 -7.56 -14.42
C GLY A 188 6.81 -7.84 -15.30
N THR A 189 5.68 -7.17 -15.00
CA THR A 189 4.45 -7.28 -15.78
C THR A 189 4.55 -6.41 -17.03
N ARG A 190 4.26 -7.00 -18.21
CA ARG A 190 4.16 -6.26 -19.46
C ARG A 190 2.69 -6.22 -19.87
N ILE A 191 2.20 -5.04 -20.20
CA ILE A 191 0.89 -4.82 -20.81
C ILE A 191 1.17 -4.56 -22.29
N GLU A 192 0.68 -5.45 -23.14
CA GLU A 192 0.71 -5.26 -24.59
C GLU A 192 -0.67 -4.72 -24.98
N PRO A 193 -0.72 -3.52 -25.60
CA PRO A 193 -2.00 -2.92 -26.01
C PRO A 193 -2.65 -3.69 -27.16
#